data_03885194a9b5c11c3da1f50d01d85cfa
#
_entry.id   03885194a9b5c11c3da1f50d01d85cfa
#
_cell.length_a   1.000
_cell.length_b   1.000
_cell.length_c   1.000
_cell.angle_alpha   90.00
_cell.angle_beta   90.00
_cell.angle_gamma   90.00
#
_symmetry.space_group_name_H-M   'P 1'
#
loop_
_entity.id
_entity.type
_entity.pdbx_description
1 polymer ?
#
loop_
_entity_poly.entity_id
_entity_poly.type
_entity_poly.pdbx_seq_one_letter_code
_entity_poly.pdbx_strand_id
1 'polypeptide(L)'
;MRFILVSPKNRTAYNFRGDLIKRIISCGYEVIVTGPNRVGVEKIEALGARFVEIPINKNGVNPKEDLKYQKALYELFKKEKPDVVLGYTSKPVIYGSIAAKKAGVPHKVAMITGLGYAFTAQTKKAKAIRAVMSVLYKKALNCADTVIFQNPDDREQ
;
A
#
# COMPACT_ATOMS: atom_id res chain seq x y z
N MET A 1 9.21 -4.02 17.81
CA MET A 1 8.78 -3.05 16.76
C MET A 1 7.81 -3.74 15.81
N ARG A 2 6.86 -3.00 15.25
CA ARG A 2 5.80 -3.54 14.38
C ARG A 2 5.83 -2.89 13.01
N PHE A 3 5.76 -3.70 11.97
CA PHE A 3 5.78 -3.30 10.57
C PHE A 3 4.49 -3.76 9.89
N ILE A 4 3.79 -2.87 9.20
CA ILE A 4 2.60 -3.22 8.41
C ILE A 4 2.90 -3.05 6.92
N LEU A 5 2.75 -4.14 6.16
CA LEU A 5 2.79 -4.15 4.71
C LEU A 5 1.37 -4.04 4.17
N VAL A 6 1.06 -2.94 3.52
CA VAL A 6 -0.25 -2.70 2.89
C VAL A 6 -0.23 -3.21 1.46
N SER A 7 -0.92 -4.34 1.24
CA SER A 7 -0.90 -5.08 -0.03
C SER A 7 -2.26 -5.04 -0.74
N PRO A 8 -2.29 -4.88 -2.07
CA PRO A 8 -3.53 -4.93 -2.85
C PRO A 8 -3.97 -6.36 -3.19
N LYS A 9 -3.07 -7.33 -3.08
CA LYS A 9 -3.29 -8.75 -3.41
C LYS A 9 -2.39 -9.65 -2.58
N ASN A 10 -2.96 -10.69 -1.98
CA ASN A 10 -2.18 -11.68 -1.22
C ASN A 10 -1.07 -12.31 -2.05
N ARG A 11 -1.38 -12.70 -3.30
CA ARG A 11 -0.39 -13.31 -4.21
C ARG A 11 0.83 -12.43 -4.45
N THR A 12 0.67 -11.12 -4.57
CA THR A 12 1.82 -10.22 -4.75
C THR A 12 2.63 -10.06 -3.47
N ALA A 13 1.99 -10.16 -2.31
CA ALA A 13 2.68 -10.12 -1.03
C ALA A 13 3.63 -11.32 -0.86
N TYR A 14 3.16 -12.56 -1.05
CA TYR A 14 4.03 -13.72 -0.84
C TYR A 14 4.98 -13.99 -2.01
N ASN A 15 4.60 -13.74 -3.28
CA ASN A 15 5.47 -14.01 -4.42
C ASN A 15 6.56 -12.96 -4.63
N PHE A 16 6.25 -11.66 -4.44
CA PHE A 16 7.18 -10.58 -4.77
C PHE A 16 7.75 -9.86 -3.55
N ARG A 17 7.15 -10.05 -2.37
CA ARG A 17 7.58 -9.41 -1.13
C ARG A 17 7.91 -10.42 -0.02
N GLY A 18 7.87 -11.73 -0.33
CA GLY A 18 8.14 -12.78 0.64
C GLY A 18 9.53 -12.66 1.27
N ASP A 19 10.57 -12.42 0.47
CA ASP A 19 11.93 -12.26 0.98
C ASP A 19 12.10 -10.98 1.80
N LEU A 20 11.44 -9.88 1.39
CA LEU A 20 11.38 -8.65 2.17
C LEU A 20 10.72 -8.89 3.54
N ILE A 21 9.58 -9.58 3.56
CA ILE A 21 8.87 -9.92 4.79
C ILE A 21 9.78 -10.74 5.72
N LYS A 22 10.39 -11.80 5.23
CA LYS A 22 11.34 -12.63 5.98
C LYS A 22 12.50 -11.81 6.54
N ARG A 23 13.06 -10.91 5.73
CA ARG A 23 14.18 -10.06 6.15
C ARG A 23 13.77 -9.11 7.27
N ILE A 24 12.61 -8.49 7.18
CA ILE A 24 12.09 -7.59 8.21
C ILE A 24 11.86 -8.36 9.51
N ILE A 25 11.28 -9.56 9.45
CA ILE A 25 11.10 -10.44 10.61
C ILE A 25 12.45 -10.79 11.24
N SER A 26 13.46 -11.13 10.42
CA SER A 26 14.81 -11.45 10.91
C SER A 26 15.50 -10.26 11.60
N CYS A 27 15.06 -9.03 11.34
CA CYS A 27 15.51 -7.82 12.01
C CYS A 27 14.75 -7.54 13.34
N GLY A 28 13.90 -8.45 13.78
CA GLY A 28 13.18 -8.36 15.06
C GLY A 28 11.83 -7.65 15.00
N TYR A 29 11.28 -7.43 13.79
CA TYR A 29 9.95 -6.85 13.62
C TYR A 29 8.85 -7.92 13.65
N GLU A 30 7.74 -7.62 14.32
CA GLU A 30 6.47 -8.27 14.05
C GLU A 30 5.91 -7.69 12.74
N VAL A 31 5.62 -8.54 11.76
CA VAL A 31 5.09 -8.11 10.45
C VAL A 31 3.62 -8.47 10.34
N ILE A 32 2.81 -7.48 9.97
CA ILE A 32 1.41 -7.64 9.57
C ILE A 32 1.30 -7.34 8.09
N VAL A 33 0.61 -8.22 7.36
CA VAL A 33 0.30 -8.03 5.94
C VAL A 33 -1.20 -7.84 5.80
N THR A 34 -1.63 -6.77 5.11
CA THR A 34 -3.03 -6.62 4.74
C THR A 34 -3.31 -7.19 3.36
N GLY A 35 -4.53 -7.63 3.14
CA GLY A 35 -4.97 -8.11 1.82
C GLY A 35 -6.48 -8.12 1.68
N PRO A 36 -7.01 -8.28 0.45
CA PRO A 36 -8.42 -8.06 0.14
C PRO A 36 -9.36 -9.18 0.60
N ASN A 37 -8.83 -10.37 0.85
CA ASN A 37 -9.58 -11.58 1.19
C ASN A 37 -8.64 -12.61 1.84
N ARG A 38 -9.16 -13.78 2.14
CA ARG A 38 -8.38 -14.84 2.80
C ARG A 38 -7.73 -15.87 1.87
N VAL A 39 -7.78 -15.67 0.56
CA VAL A 39 -7.18 -16.61 -0.41
C VAL A 39 -5.66 -16.57 -0.33
N GLY A 40 -5.03 -17.72 -0.05
CA GLY A 40 -3.57 -17.84 0.04
C GLY A 40 -2.94 -17.23 1.30
N VAL A 41 -3.75 -16.96 2.34
CA VAL A 41 -3.26 -16.41 3.62
C VAL A 41 -2.26 -17.34 4.29
N GLU A 42 -2.44 -18.66 4.16
CA GLU A 42 -1.51 -19.67 4.68
C GLU A 42 -0.06 -19.48 4.18
N LYS A 43 0.11 -18.96 2.95
CA LYS A 43 1.43 -18.65 2.38
C LYS A 43 2.06 -17.42 3.01
N ILE A 44 1.26 -16.44 3.41
CA ILE A 44 1.71 -15.24 4.13
C ILE A 44 2.10 -15.61 5.57
N GLU A 45 1.24 -16.39 6.23
CA GLU A 45 1.48 -16.85 7.60
C GLU A 45 2.69 -17.79 7.69
N ALA A 46 2.94 -18.61 6.65
CA ALA A 46 4.13 -19.46 6.56
C ALA A 46 5.45 -18.65 6.49
N LEU A 47 5.40 -17.36 6.08
CA LEU A 47 6.56 -16.47 6.13
C LEU A 47 6.86 -15.96 7.55
N GLY A 48 5.95 -16.18 8.51
CA GLY A 48 6.02 -15.67 9.88
C GLY A 48 5.25 -14.37 10.11
N ALA A 49 4.50 -13.89 9.11
CA ALA A 49 3.70 -12.67 9.22
C ALA A 49 2.28 -12.97 9.71
N ARG A 50 1.66 -12.02 10.40
CA ARG A 50 0.23 -12.03 10.73
C ARG A 50 -0.56 -11.38 9.58
N PHE A 51 -1.73 -11.90 9.27
CA PHE A 51 -2.60 -11.39 8.21
C PHE A 51 -3.80 -10.64 8.78
N VAL A 52 -4.15 -9.52 8.15
CA VAL A 52 -5.38 -8.78 8.42
C VAL A 52 -6.11 -8.51 7.11
N GLU A 53 -7.36 -8.97 7.03
CA GLU A 53 -8.20 -8.74 5.87
C GLU A 53 -8.72 -7.30 5.85
N ILE A 54 -8.43 -6.58 4.77
CA ILE A 54 -9.00 -5.26 4.47
C ILE A 54 -9.44 -5.26 3.01
N PRO A 55 -10.74 -5.32 2.75
CA PRO A 55 -11.28 -5.33 1.40
C PRO A 55 -10.86 -4.09 0.61
N ILE A 56 -10.39 -4.30 -0.60
CA ILE A 56 -9.99 -3.25 -1.53
C ILE A 56 -10.51 -3.56 -2.93
N ASN A 57 -11.17 -2.58 -3.55
CA ASN A 57 -11.42 -2.61 -4.99
C ASN A 57 -10.25 -1.97 -5.71
N LYS A 58 -9.38 -2.79 -6.28
CA LYS A 58 -8.17 -2.32 -6.97
C LYS A 58 -8.44 -1.75 -8.37
N ASN A 59 -9.63 -2.00 -8.92
CA ASN A 59 -10.02 -1.57 -10.27
C ASN A 59 -10.87 -0.29 -10.18
N GLY A 60 -10.54 0.68 -11.03
CA GLY A 60 -11.29 1.92 -11.15
C GLY A 60 -11.15 2.88 -9.96
N VAL A 61 -11.87 3.99 -10.07
CA VAL A 61 -11.95 5.04 -9.03
C VAL A 61 -13.37 5.05 -8.50
N ASN A 62 -13.55 4.64 -7.25
CA ASN A 62 -14.81 4.72 -6.54
C ASN A 62 -14.58 5.43 -5.19
N PRO A 63 -14.92 6.73 -5.10
CA PRO A 63 -14.61 7.52 -3.91
C PRO A 63 -15.19 6.97 -2.62
N LYS A 64 -16.38 6.37 -2.65
CA LYS A 64 -17.02 5.79 -1.46
C LYS A 64 -16.26 4.56 -0.95
N GLU A 65 -15.91 3.63 -1.85
CA GLU A 65 -15.13 2.45 -1.50
C GLU A 65 -13.72 2.81 -1.08
N ASP A 66 -13.11 3.76 -1.74
CA ASP A 66 -11.75 4.23 -1.46
C ASP A 66 -11.66 4.91 -0.08
N LEU A 67 -12.65 5.72 0.28
CA LEU A 67 -12.74 6.30 1.64
C LEU A 67 -12.99 5.24 2.71
N LYS A 68 -13.80 4.22 2.41
CA LYS A 68 -14.01 3.09 3.32
C LYS A 68 -12.72 2.29 3.54
N TYR A 69 -11.97 2.06 2.47
CA TYR A 69 -10.66 1.42 2.53
C TYR A 69 -9.66 2.23 3.37
N GLN A 70 -9.57 3.54 3.13
CA GLN A 70 -8.72 4.44 3.90
C GLN A 70 -9.09 4.44 5.40
N LYS A 71 -10.39 4.45 5.73
CA LYS A 71 -10.85 4.40 7.11
C LYS A 71 -10.47 3.08 7.77
N ALA A 72 -10.64 1.95 7.08
CA ALA A 72 -10.25 0.64 7.62
C ALA A 72 -8.74 0.56 7.90
N LEU A 73 -7.91 1.11 7.03
CA LEU A 73 -6.46 1.22 7.27
C LEU A 73 -6.15 2.11 8.47
N TYR A 74 -6.81 3.26 8.59
CA TYR A 74 -6.65 4.16 9.74
C TYR A 74 -6.98 3.47 11.06
N GLU A 75 -8.10 2.77 11.15
CA GLU A 75 -8.51 2.02 12.35
C GLU A 75 -7.50 0.91 12.68
N LEU A 76 -7.00 0.19 11.67
CA LEU A 76 -5.94 -0.79 11.85
C LEU A 76 -4.67 -0.15 12.45
N PHE A 77 -4.21 0.97 11.89
CA PHE A 77 -3.01 1.64 12.37
C PHE A 77 -3.17 2.21 13.78
N LYS A 78 -4.34 2.72 14.11
CA LYS A 78 -4.65 3.17 15.49
C LYS A 78 -4.65 2.03 16.49
N LYS A 79 -5.18 0.87 16.10
CA LYS A 79 -5.22 -0.34 16.94
C LYS A 79 -3.84 -0.96 17.12
N GLU A 80 -3.13 -1.18 16.02
CA GLU A 80 -1.86 -1.92 16.01
C GLU A 80 -0.65 -1.07 16.37
N LYS A 81 -0.75 0.26 16.25
CA LYS A 81 0.33 1.23 16.54
C LYS A 81 1.67 0.83 15.91
N PRO A 82 1.72 0.63 14.58
CA PRO A 82 2.96 0.22 13.93
C PRO A 82 4.02 1.31 14.00
N ASP A 83 5.28 0.89 14.02
CA ASP A 83 6.44 1.79 13.88
C ASP A 83 6.66 2.17 12.42
N VAL A 84 6.39 1.24 11.51
CA VAL A 84 6.56 1.41 10.06
C VAL A 84 5.34 0.91 9.31
N VAL A 85 4.88 1.69 8.34
CA VAL A 85 3.88 1.28 7.33
C VAL A 85 4.50 1.42 5.95
N LEU A 86 4.46 0.36 5.16
CA LEU A 86 4.84 0.35 3.75
C LEU A 86 3.65 -0.04 2.89
N GLY A 87 3.23 0.88 2.01
CA GLY A 87 2.25 0.60 0.95
C GLY A 87 2.93 0.47 -0.41
N TYR A 88 2.49 -0.47 -1.22
CA TYR A 88 2.96 -0.61 -2.60
C TYR A 88 1.80 -0.71 -3.58
N THR A 89 2.01 -0.29 -4.81
CA THR A 89 0.99 -0.02 -5.84
C THR A 89 0.08 1.16 -5.49
N SER A 90 -0.78 1.59 -6.44
CA SER A 90 -1.50 2.86 -6.39
C SER A 90 -2.34 3.08 -5.12
N LYS A 91 -3.36 2.26 -4.88
CA LYS A 91 -4.30 2.49 -3.76
C LYS A 91 -3.67 2.29 -2.38
N PRO A 92 -2.87 1.23 -2.13
CA PRO A 92 -2.13 1.10 -0.89
C PRO A 92 -1.18 2.28 -0.61
N VAL A 93 -0.49 2.79 -1.63
CA VAL A 93 0.35 3.98 -1.49
C VAL A 93 -0.49 5.20 -1.14
N ILE A 94 -1.54 5.48 -1.91
CA ILE A 94 -2.37 6.68 -1.73
C ILE A 94 -3.08 6.65 -0.37
N TYR A 95 -3.90 5.66 -0.14
CA TYR A 95 -4.76 5.61 1.05
C TYR A 95 -4.01 5.15 2.29
N GLY A 96 -3.00 4.29 2.13
CA GLY A 96 -2.11 3.85 3.20
C GLY A 96 -1.27 4.98 3.77
N SER A 97 -0.64 5.80 2.93
CA SER A 97 0.18 6.93 3.39
C SER A 97 -0.65 7.99 4.09
N ILE A 98 -1.83 8.33 3.55
CA ILE A 98 -2.74 9.30 4.17
C ILE A 98 -3.27 8.78 5.52
N ALA A 99 -3.70 7.52 5.57
CA ALA A 99 -4.19 6.90 6.79
C ALA A 99 -3.10 6.80 7.86
N ALA A 100 -1.87 6.42 7.47
CA ALA A 100 -0.73 6.32 8.36
C ALA A 100 -0.33 7.68 8.96
N LYS A 101 -0.33 8.74 8.15
CA LYS A 101 -0.09 10.10 8.66
C LYS A 101 -1.16 10.53 9.66
N LYS A 102 -2.43 10.32 9.35
CA LYS A 102 -3.54 10.64 10.26
C LYS A 102 -3.48 9.83 11.55
N ALA A 103 -3.03 8.59 11.50
CA ALA A 103 -2.88 7.72 12.68
C ALA A 103 -1.62 8.03 13.51
N GLY A 104 -0.72 8.89 13.04
CA GLY A 104 0.51 9.24 13.73
C GLY A 104 1.60 8.17 13.64
N VAL A 105 1.61 7.36 12.57
CA VAL A 105 2.66 6.35 12.35
C VAL A 105 4.02 7.03 12.17
N PRO A 106 5.06 6.63 12.92
CA PRO A 106 6.37 7.28 12.86
C PRO A 106 7.03 7.25 11.48
N HIS A 107 7.03 6.09 10.81
CA HIS A 107 7.69 5.92 9.51
C HIS A 107 6.71 5.41 8.46
N LYS A 108 6.55 6.19 7.40
CA LYS A 108 5.63 5.93 6.28
C LYS A 108 6.40 5.80 4.99
N VAL A 109 6.37 4.61 4.38
CA VAL A 109 7.09 4.28 3.16
C VAL A 109 6.11 4.05 2.03
N ALA A 110 6.28 4.77 0.93
CA ALA A 110 5.53 4.60 -0.31
C ALA A 110 6.41 3.92 -1.36
N MET A 111 6.00 2.75 -1.86
CA MET A 111 6.73 2.05 -2.91
C MET A 111 5.95 2.10 -4.23
N ILE A 112 6.47 2.85 -5.19
CA ILE A 112 5.91 2.95 -6.54
C ILE A 112 6.47 1.81 -7.39
N THR A 113 5.59 0.88 -7.76
CA THR A 113 5.92 -0.32 -8.53
C THR A 113 5.56 -0.21 -10.00
N GLY A 114 5.00 0.92 -10.40
CA GLY A 114 4.51 1.27 -11.72
C GLY A 114 3.29 2.16 -11.60
N LEU A 115 3.21 3.19 -12.43
CA LEU A 115 2.10 4.15 -12.42
C LEU A 115 0.83 3.61 -13.09
N GLY A 116 0.96 2.54 -13.89
CA GLY A 116 -0.13 1.80 -14.47
C GLY A 116 -0.77 2.46 -15.69
N TYR A 117 -1.87 1.86 -16.15
CA TYR A 117 -2.57 2.20 -17.40
C TYR A 117 -2.94 3.69 -17.54
N ALA A 118 -3.33 4.34 -16.45
CA ALA A 118 -3.73 5.75 -16.48
C ALA A 118 -2.61 6.69 -16.94
N PHE A 119 -1.36 6.33 -16.71
CA PHE A 119 -0.19 7.13 -17.09
C PHE A 119 0.38 6.76 -18.46
N THR A 120 0.08 5.57 -18.98
CA THR A 120 0.58 5.10 -20.28
C THR A 120 -0.42 5.27 -21.41
N ALA A 121 -1.71 5.15 -21.14
CA ALA A 121 -2.75 5.24 -22.17
C ALA A 121 -3.08 6.68 -22.60
N GLN A 122 -3.37 6.87 -23.89
CA GLN A 122 -3.66 8.19 -24.50
C GLN A 122 -5.15 8.51 -24.63
N THR A 123 -6.04 7.68 -24.08
CA THR A 123 -7.49 7.91 -24.17
C THR A 123 -7.95 9.10 -23.32
N LYS A 124 -9.05 9.74 -23.68
CA LYS A 124 -9.65 10.84 -22.88
C LYS A 124 -9.97 10.38 -21.45
N LYS A 125 -10.48 9.15 -21.31
CA LYS A 125 -10.75 8.54 -20.00
C LYS A 125 -9.47 8.37 -19.16
N ALA A 126 -8.39 7.88 -19.77
CA ALA A 126 -7.10 7.72 -19.09
C ALA A 126 -6.53 9.08 -18.65
N LYS A 127 -6.65 10.12 -19.48
CA LYS A 127 -6.22 11.48 -19.13
C LYS A 127 -6.97 12.03 -17.92
N ALA A 128 -8.30 11.85 -17.86
CA ALA A 128 -9.10 12.26 -16.71
C ALA A 128 -8.71 11.51 -15.43
N ILE A 129 -8.54 10.17 -15.51
CA ILE A 129 -8.08 9.34 -14.39
C ILE A 129 -6.67 9.77 -13.95
N ARG A 130 -5.76 10.04 -14.89
CA ARG A 130 -4.41 10.53 -14.59
C ARG A 130 -4.44 11.83 -13.79
N ALA A 131 -5.26 12.80 -14.16
CA ALA A 131 -5.38 14.06 -13.45
C ALA A 131 -5.79 13.85 -11.98
N VAL A 132 -6.80 13.01 -11.74
CA VAL A 132 -7.24 12.66 -10.39
C VAL A 132 -6.15 11.92 -9.63
N MET A 133 -5.54 10.90 -10.25
CA MET A 133 -4.49 10.10 -9.63
C MET A 133 -3.25 10.94 -9.29
N SER A 134 -2.86 11.88 -10.15
CA SER A 134 -1.72 12.78 -9.89
C SER A 134 -1.94 13.62 -8.62
N VAL A 135 -3.14 14.16 -8.44
CA VAL A 135 -3.49 14.91 -7.22
C VAL A 135 -3.43 14.02 -5.99
N LEU A 136 -4.00 12.81 -6.09
CA LEU A 136 -3.99 11.84 -4.97
C LEU A 136 -2.57 11.37 -4.63
N TYR A 137 -1.76 11.07 -5.63
CA TYR A 137 -0.35 10.72 -5.43
C TYR A 137 0.42 11.86 -4.76
N LYS A 138 0.31 13.08 -5.28
CA LYS A 138 0.95 14.25 -4.68
C LYS A 138 0.61 14.39 -3.21
N LYS A 139 -0.67 14.25 -2.85
CA LYS A 139 -1.11 14.28 -1.45
C LYS A 139 -0.51 13.13 -0.63
N ALA A 140 -0.50 11.92 -1.17
CA ALA A 140 0.02 10.74 -0.49
C ALA A 140 1.54 10.80 -0.30
N LEU A 141 2.29 11.20 -1.32
CA LEU A 141 3.74 11.30 -1.27
C LEU A 141 4.20 12.41 -0.29
N ASN A 142 3.43 13.49 -0.16
CA ASN A 142 3.65 14.50 0.89
C ASN A 142 3.36 13.96 2.31
N CYS A 143 2.65 12.85 2.44
CA CYS A 143 2.45 12.17 3.70
C CYS A 143 3.53 11.14 4.02
N ALA A 144 4.24 10.63 3.02
CA ALA A 144 5.29 9.63 3.16
C ALA A 144 6.60 10.27 3.62
N ASP A 145 7.38 9.54 4.42
CA ASP A 145 8.73 9.96 4.83
C ASP A 145 9.78 9.45 3.84
N THR A 146 9.49 8.33 3.18
CA THR A 146 10.37 7.71 2.17
C THR A 146 9.56 7.26 0.98
N VAL A 147 10.06 7.54 -0.22
CA VAL A 147 9.48 7.07 -1.48
C VAL A 147 10.48 6.19 -2.21
N ILE A 148 10.07 4.98 -2.55
CA ILE A 148 10.87 4.01 -3.31
C ILE A 148 10.28 3.87 -4.70
N PHE A 149 11.06 4.12 -5.74
CA PHE A 149 10.71 3.84 -7.12
C PHE A 149 11.44 2.57 -7.58
N GLN A 150 10.72 1.62 -8.15
CA GLN A 150 11.31 0.42 -8.75
C GLN A 150 11.78 0.65 -10.18
N ASN A 151 11.32 1.72 -10.81
CA ASN A 151 11.62 2.09 -12.20
C ASN A 151 12.00 3.58 -12.25
N PRO A 152 13.15 3.95 -12.86
CA PRO A 152 13.56 5.34 -13.02
C PRO A 152 12.53 6.19 -13.76
N ASP A 153 11.88 5.65 -14.78
CA ASP A 153 10.90 6.37 -15.61
C ASP A 153 9.68 6.83 -14.80
N ASP A 154 9.27 6.06 -13.79
CA ASP A 154 8.17 6.42 -12.90
C ASP A 154 8.51 7.60 -11.98
N ARG A 155 9.80 7.84 -11.75
CA ARG A 155 10.27 8.96 -10.92
C ARG A 155 10.21 10.29 -11.67
N GLU A 156 10.36 10.26 -13.00
CA GLU A 156 10.41 11.45 -13.85
C GLU A 156 9.01 11.95 -14.28
N GLN A 157 7.95 11.20 -14.04
CA GLN A 157 6.56 11.53 -14.35
C GLN A 157 5.85 12.19 -13.15
#